data_fddcbcfa62fd3f569be6505514aed000
#
_entry.id   fddcbcfa62fd3f569be6505514aed000
#
_cell.length_a   1.000
_cell.length_b   1.000
_cell.length_c   1.000
_cell.angle_alpha   90.00
_cell.angle_beta   90.00
_cell.angle_gamma   90.00
#
_symmetry.space_group_name_H-M   'P 1'
#
loop_
_entity.id
_entity.type
_entity.pdbx_description
1 polymer ?
#
loop_
_entity_poly.entity_id
_entity_poly.type
_entity_poly.pdbx_seq_one_letter_code
_entity_poly.pdbx_strand_id
1 'polypeptide(L)'
;HVDVAMIQVTPMDKHGNFSYALASSHLADMLDTAKTVIVEVNENLPWVYGLTGCEINIKDVDMVVEGENPPVAQLGAGGAPTEVDTAVANLVVPQIPNGACLQLGIGGMPNTIGSMIAQSDLKDLSVHTEMYVDGFVDMALAGKITGKHKNLDKGRQVFAFAAGTQKLYDYMDRNPDVMGAPVDYTNDVHVISMIDNFISINNAIDCDLFGQVNAESAGIKHISGTGGQLDFAMGAYLSKGGKSFICMSSTVTGKDGTVKSRIVPTLTPGSICT
;
A
#
# COMPACT_ATOMS: atom_id res chain seq x y z
N HIS A 1 -3.36 24.40 -5.37
CA HIS A 1 -4.74 24.78 -5.04
C HIS A 1 -5.71 24.01 -5.93
N VAL A 2 -6.76 23.46 -5.32
CA VAL A 2 -7.87 22.79 -6.00
C VAL A 2 -9.07 23.71 -5.93
N ASP A 3 -9.66 24.08 -7.08
CA ASP A 3 -10.86 24.91 -7.07
C ASP A 3 -12.12 24.08 -6.76
N VAL A 4 -12.20 22.87 -7.34
CA VAL A 4 -13.32 21.94 -7.11
C VAL A 4 -12.76 20.57 -6.80
N ALA A 5 -13.11 20.01 -5.64
CA ALA A 5 -12.82 18.63 -5.27
C ALA A 5 -14.07 17.77 -5.46
N MET A 6 -13.94 16.65 -6.13
CA MET A 6 -15.00 15.66 -6.30
C MET A 6 -14.49 14.31 -5.83
N ILE A 7 -15.13 13.71 -4.84
CA ILE A 7 -14.72 12.42 -4.25
C ILE A 7 -15.91 11.50 -4.08
N GLN A 8 -15.67 10.18 -4.16
CA GLN A 8 -16.65 9.19 -3.73
C GLN A 8 -16.51 8.92 -2.23
N VAL A 9 -17.65 8.76 -1.58
CA VAL A 9 -17.74 8.53 -0.13
C VAL A 9 -18.81 7.47 0.18
N THR A 10 -18.78 6.91 1.39
CA THR A 10 -19.84 6.04 1.89
C THR A 10 -21.15 6.80 2.09
N PRO A 11 -22.29 6.12 2.28
CA PRO A 11 -23.48 6.75 2.84
C PRO A 11 -23.18 7.47 4.17
N MET A 12 -23.90 8.56 4.41
CA MET A 12 -23.73 9.37 5.61
C MET A 12 -24.16 8.62 6.87
N ASP A 13 -23.39 8.73 7.93
CA ASP A 13 -23.75 8.20 9.23
C ASP A 13 -24.78 9.10 9.97
N LYS A 14 -25.27 8.64 11.12
CA LYS A 14 -26.23 9.39 11.95
C LYS A 14 -25.67 10.70 12.56
N HIS A 15 -24.36 10.91 12.47
CA HIS A 15 -23.69 12.11 12.98
C HIS A 15 -23.33 13.09 11.87
N GLY A 16 -23.66 12.76 10.62
CA GLY A 16 -23.42 13.59 9.45
C GLY A 16 -22.05 13.37 8.81
N ASN A 17 -21.36 12.28 9.11
CA ASN A 17 -20.05 11.99 8.54
C ASN A 17 -20.15 11.02 7.36
N PHE A 18 -19.27 11.20 6.40
CA PHE A 18 -18.99 10.30 5.28
C PHE A 18 -17.58 9.77 5.43
N SER A 19 -17.38 8.46 5.34
CA SER A 19 -16.03 7.87 5.29
C SER A 19 -15.45 7.96 3.87
N TYR A 20 -14.15 8.25 3.77
CA TYR A 20 -13.42 8.16 2.49
C TYR A 20 -13.18 6.70 2.06
N ALA A 21 -13.62 5.75 2.85
CA ALA A 21 -13.55 4.32 2.56
C ALA A 21 -12.11 3.84 2.27
N LEU A 22 -11.81 3.59 1.00
CA LEU A 22 -10.59 2.92 0.59
C LEU A 22 -9.39 3.84 0.39
N ALA A 23 -9.56 5.17 0.47
CA ALA A 23 -8.48 6.09 0.16
C ALA A 23 -8.57 7.38 0.99
N SER A 24 -7.81 7.44 2.07
CA SER A 24 -7.58 8.69 2.82
C SER A 24 -6.48 9.52 2.16
N SER A 25 -5.35 8.90 1.89
CA SER A 25 -4.22 9.44 1.13
C SER A 25 -4.00 10.96 1.36
N HIS A 26 -4.19 11.77 0.34
CA HIS A 26 -4.04 13.23 0.35
C HIS A 26 -5.38 13.98 0.40
N LEU A 27 -6.49 13.28 0.66
CA LEU A 27 -7.82 13.86 0.53
C LEU A 27 -8.08 14.98 1.54
N ALA A 28 -7.65 14.84 2.79
CA ALA A 28 -7.88 15.86 3.82
C ALA A 28 -7.32 17.22 3.39
N ASP A 29 -6.04 17.29 3.04
CA ASP A 29 -5.38 18.53 2.62
C ASP A 29 -5.98 19.11 1.32
N MET A 30 -6.39 18.23 0.40
CA MET A 30 -7.04 18.63 -0.83
C MET A 30 -8.40 19.28 -0.54
N LEU A 31 -9.19 18.69 0.33
CA LEU A 31 -10.54 19.16 0.67
C LEU A 31 -10.49 20.45 1.50
N ASP A 32 -9.56 20.57 2.43
CA ASP A 32 -9.35 21.78 3.25
C ASP A 32 -8.98 23.02 2.40
N THR A 33 -8.37 22.80 1.23
CA THR A 33 -7.94 23.88 0.34
C THR A 33 -8.89 24.10 -0.85
N ALA A 34 -9.84 23.20 -1.09
CA ALA A 34 -10.82 23.33 -2.16
C ALA A 34 -11.83 24.45 -1.89
N LYS A 35 -12.22 25.18 -2.94
CA LYS A 35 -13.29 26.20 -2.85
C LYS A 35 -14.68 25.59 -2.89
N THR A 36 -14.81 24.43 -3.52
CA THR A 36 -16.06 23.69 -3.65
C THR A 36 -15.79 22.21 -3.46
N VAL A 37 -16.51 21.59 -2.54
CA VAL A 37 -16.41 20.16 -2.23
C VAL A 37 -17.71 19.46 -2.63
N ILE A 38 -17.59 18.49 -3.53
CA ILE A 38 -18.68 17.67 -4.03
C ILE A 38 -18.41 16.23 -3.63
N VAL A 39 -19.34 15.59 -2.93
CA VAL A 39 -19.26 14.17 -2.60
C VAL A 39 -20.30 13.38 -3.40
N GLU A 40 -19.85 12.30 -4.03
CA GLU A 40 -20.71 11.30 -4.64
C GLU A 40 -20.85 10.12 -3.69
N VAL A 41 -22.08 9.86 -3.24
CA VAL A 41 -22.37 8.74 -2.35
C VAL A 41 -22.39 7.44 -3.14
N ASN A 42 -21.68 6.42 -2.66
CA ASN A 42 -21.72 5.08 -3.22
C ASN A 42 -21.93 4.05 -2.10
N GLU A 43 -23.07 3.37 -2.13
CA GLU A 43 -23.46 2.36 -1.13
C GLU A 43 -22.58 1.10 -1.14
N ASN A 44 -21.80 0.89 -2.21
CA ASN A 44 -20.89 -0.26 -2.34
C ASN A 44 -19.54 -0.01 -1.68
N LEU A 45 -19.26 1.22 -1.20
CA LEU A 45 -18.02 1.50 -0.49
C LEU A 45 -18.07 0.98 0.95
N PRO A 46 -17.02 0.31 1.44
CA PRO A 46 -16.94 -0.11 2.83
C PRO A 46 -16.75 1.12 3.74
N TRP A 47 -17.38 1.10 4.90
CA TRP A 47 -17.09 2.08 5.94
C TRP A 47 -15.80 1.72 6.65
N VAL A 48 -14.77 2.51 6.48
CA VAL A 48 -13.46 2.27 7.11
C VAL A 48 -13.21 3.32 8.18
N TYR A 49 -12.77 2.86 9.36
CA TYR A 49 -12.36 3.73 10.45
C TYR A 49 -10.94 4.27 10.20
N GLY A 50 -10.67 5.47 10.71
CA GLY A 50 -9.36 6.07 10.50
C GLY A 50 -8.98 7.15 11.52
N LEU A 51 -7.82 7.74 11.30
CA LEU A 51 -7.40 8.95 11.98
C LEU A 51 -8.23 10.16 11.51
N THR A 52 -8.05 11.30 12.17
CA THR A 52 -8.55 12.59 11.68
C THR A 52 -8.11 12.78 10.22
N GLY A 53 -9.04 13.17 9.36
CA GLY A 53 -8.77 13.30 7.93
C GLY A 53 -9.12 12.03 7.09
N CYS A 54 -9.83 11.06 7.68
CA CYS A 54 -10.34 9.89 6.97
C CYS A 54 -11.86 9.92 6.76
N GLU A 55 -12.51 11.01 7.15
CA GLU A 55 -13.92 11.27 7.00
C GLU A 55 -14.18 12.77 6.81
N ILE A 56 -15.33 13.13 6.23
CA ILE A 56 -15.79 14.50 6.10
C ILE A 56 -17.20 14.63 6.66
N ASN A 57 -17.47 15.74 7.35
CA ASN A 57 -18.81 16.03 7.84
C ASN A 57 -19.62 16.79 6.79
N ILE A 58 -20.92 16.56 6.74
CA ILE A 58 -21.86 17.24 5.81
C ILE A 58 -21.77 18.77 5.88
N LYS A 59 -21.31 19.34 7.00
CA LYS A 59 -21.13 20.78 7.17
C LYS A 59 -20.03 21.36 6.31
N ASP A 60 -19.07 20.52 5.90
CA ASP A 60 -17.89 20.88 5.12
C ASP A 60 -18.06 20.47 3.64
N VAL A 61 -19.28 20.12 3.23
CA VAL A 61 -19.63 19.67 1.87
C VAL A 61 -20.58 20.66 1.22
N ASP A 62 -20.25 21.13 0.03
CA ASP A 62 -21.13 22.05 -0.73
C ASP A 62 -22.24 21.31 -1.49
N MET A 63 -21.95 20.12 -2.00
CA MET A 63 -22.91 19.32 -2.78
C MET A 63 -22.78 17.84 -2.45
N VAL A 64 -23.93 17.19 -2.29
CA VAL A 64 -24.03 15.73 -2.20
C VAL A 64 -24.74 15.21 -3.44
N VAL A 65 -24.15 14.24 -4.11
CA VAL A 65 -24.70 13.58 -5.30
C VAL A 65 -24.97 12.13 -4.95
N GLU A 66 -26.19 11.68 -5.17
CA GLU A 66 -26.55 10.27 -5.13
C GLU A 66 -26.54 9.74 -6.58
N GLY A 67 -25.62 8.84 -6.86
CA GLY A 67 -25.37 8.29 -8.19
C GLY A 67 -25.95 6.89 -8.40
N GLU A 68 -25.44 6.19 -9.40
CA GLU A 68 -25.89 4.85 -9.79
C GLU A 68 -25.33 3.72 -8.88
N ASN A 69 -24.56 4.04 -7.86
CA ASN A 69 -23.90 3.08 -6.98
C ASN A 69 -23.12 1.98 -7.76
N PRO A 70 -22.13 2.36 -8.60
CA PRO A 70 -21.37 1.37 -9.34
C PRO A 70 -20.60 0.45 -8.37
N PRO A 71 -20.40 -0.82 -8.74
CA PRO A 71 -19.53 -1.70 -7.95
C PRO A 71 -18.12 -1.08 -7.84
N VAL A 72 -17.50 -1.25 -6.69
CA VAL A 72 -16.12 -0.78 -6.46
C VAL A 72 -15.17 -1.51 -7.41
N ALA A 73 -14.31 -0.76 -8.09
CA ALA A 73 -13.33 -1.33 -8.99
C ALA A 73 -12.39 -2.29 -8.23
N GLN A 74 -12.19 -3.48 -8.78
CA GLN A 74 -11.31 -4.48 -8.18
C GLN A 74 -9.98 -4.54 -8.93
N LEU A 75 -8.88 -4.59 -8.17
CA LEU A 75 -7.61 -5.07 -8.71
C LEU A 75 -7.65 -6.59 -8.66
N GLY A 76 -7.53 -7.24 -9.82
CA GLY A 76 -7.46 -8.70 -9.88
C GLY A 76 -6.33 -9.24 -8.99
N ALA A 77 -6.51 -10.47 -8.49
CA ALA A 77 -5.55 -11.13 -7.60
C ALA A 77 -4.14 -11.37 -8.22
N GLY A 78 -3.90 -10.88 -9.43
CA GLY A 78 -2.70 -11.19 -10.21
C GLY A 78 -2.75 -12.60 -10.80
N GLY A 79 -1.75 -12.95 -11.62
CA GLY A 79 -1.56 -14.32 -12.11
C GLY A 79 -1.05 -15.26 -11.02
N ALA A 80 -1.07 -16.56 -11.29
CA ALA A 80 -0.42 -17.53 -10.43
C ALA A 80 1.07 -17.16 -10.23
N PRO A 81 1.64 -17.39 -9.02
CA PRO A 81 3.05 -17.15 -8.76
C PRO A 81 3.95 -17.88 -9.76
N THR A 82 4.95 -17.18 -10.28
CA THR A 82 5.98 -17.81 -11.10
C THR A 82 6.99 -18.56 -10.22
N GLU A 83 7.80 -19.43 -10.84
CA GLU A 83 8.91 -20.08 -10.13
C GLU A 83 9.90 -19.05 -9.56
N VAL A 84 10.12 -17.93 -10.27
CA VAL A 84 10.99 -16.84 -9.81
C VAL A 84 10.39 -16.14 -8.60
N ASP A 85 9.10 -15.83 -8.62
CA ASP A 85 8.41 -15.21 -7.47
C ASP A 85 8.53 -16.09 -6.23
N THR A 86 8.31 -17.39 -6.40
CA THR A 86 8.45 -18.37 -5.32
C THR A 86 9.88 -18.46 -4.79
N ALA A 87 10.88 -18.46 -5.69
CA ALA A 87 12.30 -18.49 -5.30
C ALA A 87 12.69 -17.23 -4.50
N VAL A 88 12.27 -16.06 -4.94
CA VAL A 88 12.51 -14.80 -4.22
C VAL A 88 11.82 -14.80 -2.86
N ALA A 89 10.56 -15.23 -2.79
CA ALA A 89 9.83 -15.31 -1.54
C ALA A 89 10.50 -16.26 -0.53
N ASN A 90 11.05 -17.39 -0.98
CA ASN A 90 11.85 -18.31 -0.15
C ASN A 90 13.13 -17.68 0.43
N LEU A 91 13.67 -16.65 -0.21
CA LEU A 91 14.83 -15.90 0.30
C LEU A 91 14.42 -14.80 1.29
N VAL A 92 13.26 -14.18 1.10
CA VAL A 92 12.80 -13.03 1.89
C VAL A 92 12.11 -13.47 3.18
N VAL A 93 11.15 -14.42 3.10
CA VAL A 93 10.31 -14.82 4.24
C VAL A 93 11.13 -15.27 5.46
N PRO A 94 12.22 -16.06 5.34
CA PRO A 94 13.03 -16.45 6.49
C PRO A 94 13.77 -15.29 7.18
N GLN A 95 13.84 -14.12 6.55
CA GLN A 95 14.49 -12.94 7.12
C GLN A 95 13.54 -12.04 7.92
N ILE A 96 12.25 -12.33 7.90
CA ILE A 96 11.22 -11.59 8.63
C ILE A 96 11.13 -12.15 10.05
N PRO A 97 11.34 -11.34 11.09
CA PRO A 97 11.19 -11.82 12.47
C PRO A 97 9.70 -11.87 12.87
N ASN A 98 9.37 -12.71 13.85
CA ASN A 98 8.08 -12.61 14.53
C ASN A 98 7.91 -11.22 15.14
N GLY A 99 6.70 -10.69 15.11
CA GLY A 99 6.41 -9.34 15.61
C GLY A 99 6.78 -8.21 14.65
N ALA A 100 7.28 -8.50 13.44
CA ALA A 100 7.59 -7.49 12.44
C ALA A 100 6.38 -6.67 12.03
N CYS A 101 6.61 -5.40 11.66
CA CYS A 101 5.63 -4.55 10.99
C CYS A 101 5.91 -4.55 9.49
N LEU A 102 4.90 -4.82 8.68
CA LEU A 102 5.04 -5.05 7.25
C LEU A 102 4.49 -3.90 6.41
N GLN A 103 5.22 -3.57 5.34
CA GLN A 103 4.75 -2.87 4.16
C GLN A 103 5.00 -3.76 2.94
N LEU A 104 3.99 -3.92 2.09
CA LEU A 104 4.08 -4.64 0.82
C LEU A 104 3.78 -3.69 -0.34
N GLY A 105 4.64 -3.72 -1.35
CA GLY A 105 4.41 -3.03 -2.62
C GLY A 105 3.38 -3.75 -3.50
N ILE A 106 3.15 -3.18 -4.68
CA ILE A 106 2.20 -3.69 -5.69
C ILE A 106 2.91 -4.69 -6.61
N GLY A 107 2.18 -5.73 -7.04
CA GLY A 107 2.62 -6.65 -8.08
C GLY A 107 2.65 -8.12 -7.68
N GLY A 108 2.95 -9.00 -8.64
CA GLY A 108 2.92 -10.45 -8.46
C GLY A 108 3.90 -10.93 -7.38
N MET A 109 5.10 -10.37 -7.33
CA MET A 109 6.12 -10.78 -6.36
C MET A 109 5.78 -10.40 -4.91
N PRO A 110 5.40 -9.15 -4.57
CA PRO A 110 4.93 -8.82 -3.23
C PRO A 110 3.69 -9.64 -2.82
N ASN A 111 2.76 -9.91 -3.74
CA ASN A 111 1.60 -10.76 -3.47
C ASN A 111 2.00 -12.19 -3.15
N THR A 112 2.96 -12.75 -3.88
CA THR A 112 3.49 -14.10 -3.61
C THR A 112 4.16 -14.16 -2.24
N ILE A 113 4.96 -13.16 -1.90
CA ILE A 113 5.59 -13.06 -0.58
C ILE A 113 4.51 -12.98 0.51
N GLY A 114 3.48 -12.15 0.33
CA GLY A 114 2.34 -12.04 1.26
C GLY A 114 1.63 -13.36 1.48
N SER A 115 1.34 -14.10 0.40
CA SER A 115 0.71 -15.44 0.48
C SER A 115 1.58 -16.46 1.21
N MET A 116 2.91 -16.42 0.99
CA MET A 116 3.83 -17.31 1.68
C MET A 116 3.96 -16.96 3.17
N ILE A 117 3.94 -15.67 3.52
CA ILE A 117 3.88 -15.23 4.92
C ILE A 117 2.62 -15.78 5.61
N ALA A 118 1.47 -15.70 4.95
CA ALA A 118 0.21 -16.22 5.49
C ALA A 118 0.27 -17.74 5.79
N GLN A 119 1.04 -18.50 5.02
CA GLN A 119 1.22 -19.95 5.17
C GLN A 119 2.40 -20.34 6.06
N SER A 120 3.27 -19.40 6.44
CA SER A 120 4.48 -19.63 7.24
C SER A 120 4.17 -19.79 8.73
N ASP A 121 5.20 -20.11 9.53
CA ASP A 121 5.15 -20.14 11.01
C ASP A 121 5.30 -18.75 11.65
N LEU A 122 5.39 -17.69 10.85
CA LEU A 122 5.46 -16.32 11.35
C LEU A 122 4.19 -15.97 12.13
N LYS A 123 4.36 -15.16 13.17
CA LYS A 123 3.27 -14.75 14.07
C LYS A 123 3.50 -13.37 14.65
N ASP A 124 2.40 -12.83 15.19
CA ASP A 124 2.38 -11.55 15.88
C ASP A 124 2.81 -10.37 15.00
N LEU A 125 2.61 -10.51 13.69
CA LEU A 125 2.91 -9.46 12.71
C LEU A 125 1.99 -8.25 12.89
N SER A 126 2.36 -7.15 12.28
CA SER A 126 1.58 -5.92 12.21
C SER A 126 1.69 -5.29 10.83
N VAL A 127 0.85 -4.30 10.56
CA VAL A 127 0.79 -3.62 9.26
C VAL A 127 0.88 -2.12 9.44
N HIS A 128 1.75 -1.49 8.66
CA HIS A 128 1.78 -0.06 8.40
C HIS A 128 2.26 0.10 6.96
N THR A 129 1.38 0.44 6.06
CA THR A 129 1.61 0.37 4.62
C THR A 129 0.96 1.55 3.90
N GLU A 130 1.49 1.94 2.76
CA GLU A 130 0.80 2.89 1.88
C GLU A 130 -0.45 2.23 1.29
N MET A 131 -0.26 1.13 0.56
CA MET A 131 -1.36 0.38 -0.03
C MET A 131 -1.68 -0.89 0.76
N TYR A 132 -2.95 -1.06 1.12
CA TYR A 132 -3.46 -2.28 1.73
C TYR A 132 -3.94 -3.23 0.63
N VAL A 133 -3.43 -4.47 0.63
CA VAL A 133 -3.65 -5.48 -0.43
C VAL A 133 -4.20 -6.79 0.15
N ASP A 134 -4.76 -7.65 -0.71
CA ASP A 134 -5.36 -8.95 -0.31
C ASP A 134 -4.43 -9.83 0.53
N GLY A 135 -3.11 -9.76 0.32
CA GLY A 135 -2.13 -10.50 1.11
C GLY A 135 -2.20 -10.21 2.61
N PHE A 136 -2.54 -8.99 3.00
CA PHE A 136 -2.75 -8.66 4.42
C PHE A 136 -4.03 -9.27 4.97
N VAL A 137 -5.10 -9.34 4.16
CA VAL A 137 -6.34 -10.03 4.55
C VAL A 137 -6.06 -11.52 4.77
N ASP A 138 -5.31 -12.16 3.88
CA ASP A 138 -4.91 -13.56 4.02
C ASP A 138 -4.13 -13.80 5.31
N MET A 139 -3.15 -12.95 5.61
CA MET A 139 -2.39 -13.01 6.86
C MET A 139 -3.27 -12.79 8.10
N ALA A 140 -4.20 -11.84 8.05
CA ALA A 140 -5.11 -11.54 9.16
C ALA A 140 -6.05 -12.73 9.45
N LEU A 141 -6.68 -13.28 8.40
CA LEU A 141 -7.57 -14.44 8.52
C LEU A 141 -6.82 -15.71 8.95
N ALA A 142 -5.53 -15.83 8.63
CA ALA A 142 -4.65 -16.89 9.11
C ALA A 142 -4.16 -16.64 10.57
N GLY A 143 -4.60 -15.56 11.22
CA GLY A 143 -4.21 -15.22 12.60
C GLY A 143 -2.76 -14.77 12.76
N LYS A 144 -2.09 -14.34 11.68
CA LYS A 144 -0.69 -13.89 11.70
C LYS A 144 -0.55 -12.46 12.20
N ILE A 145 -1.56 -11.61 11.99
CA ILE A 145 -1.55 -10.19 12.33
C ILE A 145 -2.27 -9.98 13.65
N THR A 146 -1.53 -9.58 14.68
CA THR A 146 -2.08 -9.24 16.00
C THR A 146 -1.80 -7.78 16.38
N GLY A 147 -0.80 -7.15 15.75
CA GLY A 147 -0.37 -5.79 16.08
C GLY A 147 0.16 -5.59 17.50
N LYS A 148 0.33 -6.65 18.28
CA LYS A 148 0.64 -6.56 19.73
C LYS A 148 2.02 -5.99 20.04
N HIS A 149 2.97 -6.12 19.11
CA HIS A 149 4.34 -5.63 19.27
C HIS A 149 4.58 -4.28 18.61
N LYS A 150 3.59 -3.72 17.91
CA LYS A 150 3.70 -2.42 17.27
C LYS A 150 3.79 -1.30 18.31
N ASN A 151 4.77 -0.43 18.20
CA ASN A 151 4.96 0.66 19.16
C ASN A 151 4.04 1.86 18.90
N LEU A 152 3.64 2.08 17.65
CA LEU A 152 2.61 3.06 17.27
C LEU A 152 1.35 2.34 16.82
N ASP A 153 0.18 2.90 17.05
CA ASP A 153 -1.12 2.36 16.62
C ASP A 153 -1.27 0.88 16.95
N LYS A 154 -0.94 0.53 18.19
CA LYS A 154 -0.92 -0.85 18.65
C LYS A 154 -2.25 -1.57 18.39
N GLY A 155 -2.20 -2.74 17.75
CA GLY A 155 -3.38 -3.51 17.39
C GLY A 155 -4.07 -3.03 16.11
N ARG A 156 -3.56 -1.98 15.44
CA ARG A 156 -4.15 -1.44 14.21
C ARG A 156 -3.31 -1.77 12.99
N GLN A 157 -4.00 -2.08 11.89
CA GLN A 157 -3.44 -2.25 10.55
C GLN A 157 -3.61 -0.92 9.80
N VAL A 158 -2.53 -0.14 9.72
CA VAL A 158 -2.55 1.23 9.21
C VAL A 158 -2.28 1.25 7.71
N PHE A 159 -3.03 2.06 6.96
CA PHE A 159 -2.86 2.21 5.52
C PHE A 159 -3.32 3.59 5.02
N ALA A 160 -2.79 4.04 3.88
CA ALA A 160 -3.22 5.29 3.22
C ALA A 160 -4.34 5.06 2.21
N PHE A 161 -4.24 4.01 1.41
CA PHE A 161 -5.29 3.57 0.49
C PHE A 161 -5.28 2.05 0.32
N ALA A 162 -6.39 1.50 -0.18
CA ALA A 162 -6.56 0.07 -0.36
C ALA A 162 -7.09 -0.23 -1.77
N ALA A 163 -6.60 -1.30 -2.36
CA ALA A 163 -7.15 -1.85 -3.58
C ALA A 163 -6.89 -3.36 -3.66
N GLY A 164 -7.90 -4.11 -4.03
CA GLY A 164 -7.83 -5.56 -4.10
C GLY A 164 -9.12 -6.16 -4.63
N THR A 165 -9.47 -7.32 -4.13
CA THR A 165 -10.71 -8.04 -4.47
C THR A 165 -11.85 -7.65 -3.55
N GLN A 166 -13.07 -8.10 -3.84
CA GLN A 166 -14.23 -7.92 -2.95
C GLN A 166 -13.99 -8.45 -1.53
N LYS A 167 -13.20 -9.53 -1.39
CA LYS A 167 -12.80 -10.09 -0.10
C LYS A 167 -12.09 -9.06 0.78
N LEU A 168 -11.23 -8.24 0.19
CA LEU A 168 -10.53 -7.16 0.91
C LEU A 168 -11.54 -6.10 1.36
N TYR A 169 -12.45 -5.68 0.50
CA TYR A 169 -13.44 -4.65 0.82
C TYR A 169 -14.41 -5.12 1.92
N ASP A 170 -14.86 -6.37 1.84
CA ASP A 170 -15.70 -6.98 2.88
C ASP A 170 -14.96 -7.09 4.23
N TYR A 171 -13.65 -7.39 4.20
CA TYR A 171 -12.83 -7.46 5.41
C TYR A 171 -12.66 -6.09 6.07
N MET A 172 -12.56 -5.03 5.28
CA MET A 172 -12.34 -3.67 5.79
C MET A 172 -13.61 -3.02 6.34
N ASP A 173 -14.81 -3.45 5.87
CA ASP A 173 -16.06 -2.81 6.27
C ASP A 173 -16.28 -2.91 7.78
N ARG A 174 -16.34 -1.76 8.44
CA ARG A 174 -16.55 -1.61 9.90
C ARG A 174 -15.60 -2.43 10.76
N ASN A 175 -14.42 -2.77 10.23
CA ASN A 175 -13.43 -3.55 10.96
C ASN A 175 -12.57 -2.62 11.83
N PRO A 176 -12.65 -2.72 13.17
CA PRO A 176 -11.90 -1.85 14.07
C PRO A 176 -10.38 -2.12 14.06
N ASP A 177 -9.94 -3.26 13.54
CA ASP A 177 -8.50 -3.58 13.46
C ASP A 177 -7.82 -2.84 12.30
N VAL A 178 -8.60 -2.37 11.32
CA VAL A 178 -8.11 -1.64 10.14
C VAL A 178 -8.26 -0.15 10.38
N MET A 179 -7.24 0.62 10.04
CA MET A 179 -7.20 2.07 10.28
C MET A 179 -6.67 2.82 9.06
N GLY A 180 -7.55 3.57 8.41
CA GLY A 180 -7.16 4.55 7.40
C GLY A 180 -6.34 5.69 8.02
N ALA A 181 -5.38 6.22 7.28
CA ALA A 181 -4.60 7.38 7.71
C ALA A 181 -4.19 8.21 6.49
N PRO A 182 -4.00 9.53 6.63
CA PRO A 182 -3.45 10.34 5.56
C PRO A 182 -2.03 9.92 5.18
N VAL A 183 -1.63 10.21 3.95
CA VAL A 183 -0.33 9.77 3.41
C VAL A 183 0.86 10.47 4.08
N ASP A 184 0.68 11.68 4.56
CA ASP A 184 1.67 12.42 5.36
C ASP A 184 1.97 11.76 6.72
N TYR A 185 1.08 10.89 7.19
CA TYR A 185 1.32 10.04 8.35
C TYR A 185 1.89 8.66 7.95
N THR A 186 1.26 7.98 6.99
CA THR A 186 1.67 6.61 6.63
C THR A 186 3.04 6.55 5.98
N ASN A 187 3.38 7.55 5.16
CA ASN A 187 4.63 7.61 4.41
C ASN A 187 5.71 8.48 5.08
N ASP A 188 5.40 9.06 6.26
CA ASP A 188 6.41 9.83 6.99
C ASP A 188 7.55 8.92 7.44
N VAL A 189 8.74 9.19 6.93
CA VAL A 189 9.98 8.45 7.26
C VAL A 189 10.23 8.43 8.77
N HIS A 190 9.92 9.52 9.48
CA HIS A 190 10.06 9.57 10.93
C HIS A 190 9.07 8.64 11.63
N VAL A 191 7.80 8.66 11.25
CA VAL A 191 6.76 7.74 11.78
C VAL A 191 7.16 6.29 11.55
N ILE A 192 7.55 5.94 10.31
CA ILE A 192 7.98 4.58 9.95
C ILE A 192 9.19 4.16 10.80
N SER A 193 10.17 5.04 10.96
CA SER A 193 11.41 4.77 11.71
C SER A 193 11.18 4.49 13.20
N MET A 194 10.09 4.99 13.78
CA MET A 194 9.71 4.72 15.17
C MET A 194 9.11 3.33 15.38
N ILE A 195 8.74 2.62 14.33
CA ILE A 195 8.16 1.28 14.41
C ILE A 195 9.28 0.24 14.36
N ASP A 196 9.53 -0.47 15.46
CA ASP A 196 10.57 -1.49 15.55
C ASP A 196 10.31 -2.67 14.59
N ASN A 197 11.37 -3.26 14.05
CA ASN A 197 11.35 -4.38 13.10
C ASN A 197 10.48 -4.09 11.87
N PHE A 198 10.58 -2.91 11.32
CA PHE A 198 9.84 -2.54 10.11
C PHE A 198 10.42 -3.22 8.88
N ILE A 199 9.61 -3.96 8.15
CA ILE A 199 10.00 -4.70 6.94
C ILE A 199 9.27 -4.11 5.74
N SER A 200 10.03 -3.43 4.88
CA SER A 200 9.56 -2.88 3.61
C SER A 200 9.91 -3.82 2.46
N ILE A 201 8.93 -4.22 1.65
CA ILE A 201 9.10 -5.16 0.52
C ILE A 201 8.49 -4.53 -0.73
N ASN A 202 9.35 -4.18 -1.68
CA ASN A 202 8.95 -3.52 -2.92
C ASN A 202 9.54 -4.19 -4.15
N ASN A 203 8.92 -3.96 -5.30
CA ASN A 203 9.40 -4.43 -6.58
C ASN A 203 10.19 -3.32 -7.31
N ALA A 204 11.04 -3.70 -8.27
CA ALA A 204 11.75 -2.77 -9.12
C ALA A 204 11.78 -3.25 -10.58
N ILE A 205 12.11 -2.34 -11.49
CA ILE A 205 12.27 -2.62 -12.91
C ILE A 205 13.71 -3.06 -13.19
N ASP A 206 14.68 -2.29 -12.74
CA ASP A 206 16.10 -2.62 -12.82
C ASP A 206 16.89 -1.96 -11.67
N CYS A 207 18.11 -2.43 -11.45
CA CYS A 207 19.06 -1.81 -10.55
C CYS A 207 20.48 -1.88 -11.14
N ASP A 208 21.37 -1.03 -10.64
CA ASP A 208 22.75 -1.03 -11.10
C ASP A 208 23.76 -1.48 -10.02
N LEU A 209 25.01 -1.61 -10.44
CA LEU A 209 26.10 -2.06 -9.56
C LEU A 209 26.51 -1.01 -8.51
N PHE A 210 25.98 0.21 -8.59
CA PHE A 210 26.17 1.26 -7.59
C PHE A 210 25.06 1.29 -6.55
N GLY A 211 24.05 0.41 -6.67
CA GLY A 211 22.92 0.33 -5.74
C GLY A 211 21.78 1.28 -6.08
N GLN A 212 21.80 1.94 -7.24
CA GLN A 212 20.68 2.72 -7.70
C GLN A 212 19.54 1.79 -8.17
N VAL A 213 18.33 2.10 -7.77
CA VAL A 213 17.12 1.31 -8.08
C VAL A 213 16.19 2.16 -8.93
N ASN A 214 15.62 1.57 -9.97
CA ASN A 214 14.59 2.18 -10.80
C ASN A 214 13.30 1.35 -10.71
N ALA A 215 12.23 1.96 -10.24
CA ALA A 215 10.89 1.37 -10.17
C ALA A 215 9.86 2.13 -11.02
N GLU A 216 10.25 3.22 -11.69
CA GLU A 216 9.34 4.19 -12.30
C GLU A 216 9.43 4.28 -13.82
N SER A 217 10.54 3.82 -14.42
CA SER A 217 10.74 3.93 -15.87
C SER A 217 11.29 2.65 -16.50
N ALA A 218 10.86 2.37 -17.73
CA ALA A 218 11.47 1.34 -18.60
C ALA A 218 12.43 2.05 -19.57
N GLY A 219 13.72 2.09 -19.24
CA GLY A 219 14.68 2.99 -19.86
C GLY A 219 14.23 4.45 -19.64
N ILE A 220 14.12 5.23 -20.71
CA ILE A 220 13.67 6.63 -20.65
C ILE A 220 12.14 6.79 -20.64
N LYS A 221 11.39 5.70 -20.80
CA LYS A 221 9.93 5.76 -20.81
C LYS A 221 9.38 5.67 -19.39
N HIS A 222 8.81 6.74 -18.90
CA HIS A 222 8.10 6.80 -17.63
C HIS A 222 6.88 5.89 -17.65
N ILE A 223 6.70 5.04 -16.65
CA ILE A 223 5.60 4.05 -16.54
C ILE A 223 4.79 4.18 -15.26
N SER A 224 5.32 4.82 -14.24
CA SER A 224 4.61 5.03 -12.98
C SER A 224 5.09 6.30 -12.28
N GLY A 225 4.30 6.81 -11.34
CA GLY A 225 4.75 7.84 -10.39
C GLY A 225 5.66 7.24 -9.32
N THR A 226 6.24 8.11 -8.49
CA THR A 226 7.18 7.75 -7.42
C THR A 226 6.55 6.84 -6.37
N GLY A 227 5.33 7.13 -5.91
CA GLY A 227 4.74 6.45 -4.76
C GLY A 227 5.60 6.57 -3.50
N GLY A 228 5.35 5.72 -2.51
CA GLY A 228 6.05 5.73 -1.23
C GLY A 228 7.28 4.82 -1.12
N GLN A 229 7.77 4.24 -2.21
CA GLN A 229 8.87 3.27 -2.14
C GLN A 229 10.09 3.81 -1.39
N LEU A 230 10.52 5.03 -1.71
CA LEU A 230 11.67 5.66 -1.06
C LEU A 230 11.42 5.92 0.43
N ASP A 231 10.24 6.42 0.77
CA ASP A 231 9.85 6.73 2.15
C ASP A 231 9.90 5.47 3.02
N PHE A 232 9.30 4.38 2.54
CA PHE A 232 9.29 3.10 3.25
C PHE A 232 10.66 2.44 3.30
N ALA A 233 11.47 2.56 2.25
CA ALA A 233 12.84 2.04 2.26
C ALA A 233 13.71 2.79 3.28
N MET A 234 13.64 4.12 3.31
CA MET A 234 14.36 4.96 4.27
C MET A 234 13.86 4.74 5.70
N GLY A 235 12.55 4.72 5.91
CA GLY A 235 11.96 4.48 7.22
C GLY A 235 12.34 3.11 7.78
N ALA A 236 12.31 2.06 6.95
CA ALA A 236 12.76 0.71 7.31
C ALA A 236 14.25 0.66 7.64
N TYR A 237 15.09 1.37 6.88
CA TYR A 237 16.52 1.48 7.18
C TYR A 237 16.80 2.13 8.54
N LEU A 238 16.04 3.16 8.91
CA LEU A 238 16.18 3.88 10.17
C LEU A 238 15.49 3.17 11.34
N SER A 239 14.56 2.25 11.08
CA SER A 239 13.86 1.48 12.10
C SER A 239 14.80 0.53 12.83
N LYS A 240 14.68 0.44 14.15
CA LYS A 240 15.44 -0.51 14.96
C LYS A 240 15.07 -1.96 14.58
N GLY A 241 16.02 -2.69 13.98
CA GLY A 241 15.81 -4.05 13.48
C GLY A 241 15.06 -4.10 12.15
N GLY A 242 14.82 -2.93 11.53
CA GLY A 242 14.15 -2.84 10.24
C GLY A 242 14.99 -3.31 9.07
N LYS A 243 14.33 -3.66 7.97
CA LYS A 243 14.94 -4.08 6.71
C LYS A 243 14.12 -3.62 5.54
N SER A 244 14.79 -3.22 4.46
CA SER A 244 14.15 -2.96 3.17
C SER A 244 14.59 -3.98 2.14
N PHE A 245 13.63 -4.57 1.45
CA PHE A 245 13.86 -5.54 0.37
C PHE A 245 13.35 -4.96 -0.94
N ILE A 246 14.24 -4.88 -1.93
CA ILE A 246 13.89 -4.62 -3.32
C ILE A 246 13.97 -5.96 -4.07
N CYS A 247 12.84 -6.42 -4.56
CA CYS A 247 12.66 -7.75 -5.14
C CYS A 247 12.35 -7.64 -6.62
N MET A 248 13.11 -8.36 -7.46
CA MET A 248 12.84 -8.41 -8.90
C MET A 248 13.44 -9.67 -9.52
N SER A 249 12.93 -10.09 -10.68
CA SER A 249 13.64 -11.08 -11.50
C SER A 249 14.90 -10.45 -12.07
N SER A 250 16.00 -11.21 -12.09
CA SER A 250 17.31 -10.73 -12.58
C SER A 250 17.36 -10.50 -14.09
N THR A 251 16.38 -11.04 -14.82
CA THR A 251 16.32 -10.95 -16.29
C THR A 251 14.90 -10.68 -16.77
N VAL A 252 14.80 -10.16 -18.00
CA VAL A 252 13.54 -10.01 -18.73
C VAL A 252 13.74 -10.56 -20.16
N THR A 253 12.74 -11.27 -20.67
CA THR A 253 12.74 -11.75 -22.06
C THR A 253 11.91 -10.79 -22.91
N GLY A 254 12.53 -10.21 -23.93
CA GLY A 254 11.86 -9.38 -24.91
C GLY A 254 10.91 -10.18 -25.81
N LYS A 255 10.05 -9.46 -26.54
CA LYS A 255 9.11 -10.08 -27.51
C LYS A 255 9.83 -10.85 -28.63
N ASP A 256 11.07 -10.50 -28.91
CA ASP A 256 11.96 -11.12 -29.89
C ASP A 256 12.73 -12.32 -29.35
N GLY A 257 12.46 -12.73 -28.10
CA GLY A 257 13.16 -13.80 -27.39
C GLY A 257 14.51 -13.39 -26.79
N THR A 258 14.94 -12.15 -26.95
CA THR A 258 16.21 -11.68 -26.38
C THR A 258 16.09 -11.58 -24.85
N VAL A 259 17.03 -12.23 -24.14
CA VAL A 259 17.11 -12.14 -22.67
C VAL A 259 18.06 -10.99 -22.31
N LYS A 260 17.56 -10.09 -21.46
CA LYS A 260 18.31 -8.93 -20.95
C LYS A 260 18.42 -9.00 -19.44
N SER A 261 19.60 -8.62 -18.90
CA SER A 261 19.78 -8.44 -17.45
C SER A 261 19.01 -7.20 -16.98
N ARG A 262 18.39 -7.31 -15.80
CA ARG A 262 17.79 -6.19 -15.05
C ARG A 262 18.76 -5.67 -13.97
N ILE A 263 19.88 -6.36 -13.77
CA ILE A 263 21.03 -5.87 -13.00
C ILE A 263 22.03 -5.37 -14.02
N VAL A 264 22.24 -4.05 -14.07
CA VAL A 264 23.02 -3.37 -15.12
C VAL A 264 24.25 -2.69 -14.53
N PRO A 265 25.31 -2.43 -15.32
CA PRO A 265 26.50 -1.71 -14.82
C PRO A 265 26.15 -0.31 -14.28
N THR A 266 25.33 0.42 -15.00
CA THR A 266 24.74 1.70 -14.61
C THR A 266 23.33 1.75 -15.17
N LEU A 267 22.40 2.42 -14.48
CA LEU A 267 21.07 2.67 -15.02
C LEU A 267 21.16 3.37 -16.37
N THR A 268 20.22 3.09 -17.26
CA THR A 268 20.15 3.76 -18.56
C THR A 268 20.10 5.27 -18.36
N PRO A 269 20.96 6.07 -19.02
CA PRO A 269 20.91 7.53 -18.94
C PRO A 269 19.51 8.05 -19.27
N GLY A 270 18.94 8.84 -18.37
CA GLY A 270 17.56 9.36 -18.51
C GLY A 270 16.48 8.45 -17.90
N SER A 271 16.79 7.28 -17.37
CA SER A 271 15.88 6.55 -16.49
C SER A 271 15.81 7.20 -15.10
N ILE A 272 14.74 6.91 -14.38
CA ILE A 272 14.52 7.46 -13.05
C ILE A 272 15.25 6.58 -12.02
N CYS A 273 15.93 7.23 -11.07
CA CYS A 273 16.39 6.59 -9.86
C CYS A 273 15.36 6.86 -8.77
N THR A 274 14.68 5.80 -8.33
CA THR A 274 13.60 5.88 -7.34
C THR A 274 14.15 6.02 -5.93
#